data_14ae2f13bd5526a059f17f5c80705acd
#
_entry.id   14ae2f13bd5526a059f17f5c80705acd
#
_cell.length_a   1.000
_cell.length_b   1.000
_cell.length_c   1.000
_cell.angle_alpha   90.00
_cell.angle_beta   90.00
_cell.angle_gamma   90.00
#
_symmetry.space_group_name_H-M   'P 1'
#
loop_
_entity.id
_entity.type
_entity.pdbx_description
1 polymer ?
#
loop_
_entity_poly.entity_id
_entity_poly.type
_entity_poly.pdbx_seq_one_letter_code
_entity_poly.pdbx_strand_id
1 'polypeptide(L)'
;MRRQPTLEKAVVTRIMKALKGYRNVVVRKRHGTAMGMAGDPDLYGTISGRHFEIEVKRPNDPSSQLTKLQTERLLDWKLAGAITGVARNVEDALAILGLVTREPVIRWTCESCRQYTWEGADAPERCPACGHRHFEKQVASL
;
A
#
# COMPACT_ATOMS: atom_id res chain seq x y z
N MET A 1 22.85 12.72 -16.46
CA MET A 1 21.77 13.28 -15.61
C MET A 1 20.61 12.27 -15.52
N ARG A 2 20.32 11.79 -14.35
CA ARG A 2 19.10 10.99 -14.12
C ARG A 2 17.91 11.95 -14.19
N ARG A 3 17.00 11.77 -15.16
CA ARG A 3 15.74 12.51 -15.17
C ARG A 3 15.00 12.23 -13.86
N GLN A 4 14.68 13.28 -13.12
CA GLN A 4 13.79 13.12 -11.96
C GLN A 4 12.46 12.54 -12.45
N PRO A 5 11.92 11.51 -11.77
CA PRO A 5 10.63 10.97 -12.12
C PRO A 5 9.56 12.07 -12.01
N THR A 6 8.61 12.08 -12.94
CA THR A 6 7.45 12.97 -12.80
C THR A 6 6.76 12.69 -11.46
N LEU A 7 6.16 13.72 -10.85
CA LEU A 7 5.47 13.59 -9.55
C LEU A 7 4.47 12.41 -9.53
N GLU A 8 3.78 12.17 -10.64
CA GLU A 8 2.84 11.04 -10.81
C GLU A 8 3.56 9.68 -10.75
N LYS A 9 4.69 9.52 -11.44
CA LYS A 9 5.49 8.28 -11.36
C LYS A 9 6.03 8.00 -9.96
N ALA A 10 6.37 9.05 -9.21
CA ALA A 10 6.79 8.91 -7.82
C ALA A 10 5.64 8.43 -6.93
N VAL A 11 4.42 8.91 -7.15
CA VAL A 11 3.22 8.46 -6.45
C VAL A 11 2.94 6.98 -6.75
N VAL A 12 2.98 6.58 -8.02
CA VAL A 12 2.81 5.17 -8.44
C VAL A 12 3.80 4.26 -7.71
N THR A 13 5.07 4.65 -7.66
CA THR A 13 6.12 3.86 -6.99
C THR A 13 5.85 3.70 -5.49
N ARG A 14 5.42 4.76 -4.80
CA ARG A 14 5.09 4.72 -3.37
C ARG A 14 3.87 3.85 -3.09
N ILE A 15 2.82 3.97 -3.91
CA ILE A 15 1.60 3.14 -3.78
C ILE A 15 1.95 1.67 -3.97
N MET A 16 2.69 1.32 -5.01
CA MET A 16 3.10 -0.06 -5.25
C MET A 16 3.92 -0.63 -4.10
N LYS A 17 4.86 0.15 -3.57
CA LYS A 17 5.66 -0.27 -2.41
C LYS A 17 4.79 -0.54 -1.19
N ALA A 18 3.82 0.34 -0.90
CA ALA A 18 2.90 0.17 0.22
C ALA A 18 2.00 -1.06 0.04
N LEU A 19 1.42 -1.25 -1.14
CA LEU A 19 0.51 -2.37 -1.43
C LEU A 19 1.22 -3.73 -1.42
N LYS A 20 2.47 -3.79 -1.83
CA LYS A 20 3.29 -5.04 -1.77
C LYS A 20 3.54 -5.53 -0.35
N GLY A 21 3.36 -4.69 0.67
CA GLY A 21 3.43 -5.08 2.08
C GLY A 21 2.23 -5.90 2.58
N TYR A 22 1.16 -5.99 1.82
CA TYR A 22 -0.05 -6.74 2.19
C TYR A 22 -0.08 -8.11 1.47
N ARG A 23 -0.15 -9.21 2.24
CA ARG A 23 -0.14 -10.57 1.68
C ARG A 23 -1.35 -10.89 0.79
N ASN A 24 -2.48 -10.27 1.06
CA ASN A 24 -3.72 -10.47 0.30
C ASN A 24 -3.85 -9.56 -0.91
N VAL A 25 -2.80 -8.81 -1.25
CA VAL A 25 -2.77 -7.89 -2.40
C VAL A 25 -1.70 -8.32 -3.38
N VAL A 26 -2.08 -8.41 -4.64
CA VAL A 26 -1.16 -8.46 -5.78
C VAL A 26 -1.40 -7.22 -6.62
N VAL A 27 -0.36 -6.42 -6.82
CA VAL A 27 -0.43 -5.18 -7.60
C VAL A 27 0.56 -5.21 -8.75
N ARG A 28 0.14 -4.70 -9.89
CA ARG A 28 0.94 -4.52 -11.10
C ARG A 28 0.71 -3.12 -11.66
N LYS A 29 1.74 -2.61 -12.32
CA LYS A 29 1.67 -1.38 -13.07
C LYS A 29 1.46 -1.69 -14.54
N ARG A 30 0.53 -0.97 -15.20
CA ARG A 30 0.45 -0.99 -16.67
C ARG A 30 1.60 -0.20 -17.26
N HIS A 31 2.24 -0.80 -18.23
CA HIS A 31 3.22 -0.11 -19.06
C HIS A 31 2.49 0.41 -20.31
N GLY A 32 2.69 1.68 -20.62
CA GLY A 32 2.23 2.25 -21.90
C GLY A 32 2.96 1.56 -23.05
N THR A 33 2.32 0.57 -23.63
CA THR A 33 2.80 -0.12 -24.83
C THR A 33 1.88 0.22 -26.00
N ALA A 34 2.39 0.12 -27.23
CA ALA A 34 1.57 0.28 -28.45
C ALA A 34 0.39 -0.71 -28.52
N MET A 35 0.40 -1.75 -27.70
CA MET A 35 -0.64 -2.79 -27.61
C MET A 35 -1.58 -2.61 -26.40
N GLY A 36 -1.33 -1.63 -25.54
CA GLY A 36 -2.19 -1.31 -24.41
C GLY A 36 -3.45 -0.55 -24.81
N MET A 37 -4.54 -0.72 -24.05
CA MET A 37 -5.76 0.07 -24.24
C MET A 37 -5.55 1.49 -23.74
N ALA A 38 -5.79 2.49 -24.60
CA ALA A 38 -5.74 3.89 -24.18
C ALA A 38 -6.78 4.16 -23.07
N GLY A 39 -6.37 4.93 -22.06
CA GLY A 39 -7.23 5.33 -20.94
C GLY A 39 -7.39 4.29 -19.84
N ASP A 40 -6.78 3.11 -19.97
CA ASP A 40 -6.76 2.14 -18.89
C ASP A 40 -6.01 2.67 -17.66
N PRO A 41 -6.46 2.36 -16.42
CA PRO A 41 -5.84 2.79 -15.18
C PRO A 41 -4.39 2.35 -15.03
N ASP A 42 -3.59 3.11 -14.28
CA ASP A 42 -2.15 2.88 -14.10
C ASP A 42 -1.82 1.60 -13.33
N LEU A 43 -2.61 1.28 -12.32
CA LEU A 43 -2.40 0.15 -11.43
C LEU A 43 -3.59 -0.80 -11.48
N TYR A 44 -3.29 -2.07 -11.44
CA TYR A 44 -4.30 -3.14 -11.38
C TYR A 44 -3.82 -4.31 -10.54
N GLY A 45 -4.73 -5.14 -10.11
CA GLY A 45 -4.40 -6.32 -9.35
C GLY A 45 -5.61 -6.96 -8.68
N THR A 46 -5.34 -7.70 -7.62
CA THR A 46 -6.37 -8.33 -6.79
C THR A 46 -6.12 -8.09 -5.32
N ILE A 47 -7.20 -7.95 -4.58
CA ILE A 47 -7.22 -7.95 -3.13
C ILE A 47 -8.20 -9.01 -2.64
N SER A 48 -7.72 -10.01 -1.91
CA SER A 48 -8.54 -11.12 -1.43
C SER A 48 -9.42 -11.74 -2.53
N GLY A 49 -8.86 -11.92 -3.72
CA GLY A 49 -9.53 -12.48 -4.90
C GLY A 49 -10.41 -11.51 -5.68
N ARG A 50 -10.61 -10.29 -5.22
CA ARG A 50 -11.38 -9.26 -5.94
C ARG A 50 -10.46 -8.37 -6.76
N HIS A 51 -10.76 -8.20 -8.04
CA HIS A 51 -10.01 -7.33 -8.93
C HIS A 51 -10.14 -5.85 -8.56
N PHE A 52 -9.06 -5.08 -8.76
CA PHE A 52 -9.07 -3.64 -8.60
C PHE A 52 -8.32 -2.92 -9.73
N GLU A 53 -8.73 -1.69 -9.98
CA GLU A 53 -8.15 -0.77 -10.95
C GLU A 53 -8.02 0.62 -10.33
N ILE A 54 -6.82 1.18 -10.29
CA ILE A 54 -6.54 2.48 -9.70
C ILE A 54 -5.83 3.37 -10.72
N GLU A 55 -6.44 4.50 -11.03
CA GLU A 55 -5.78 5.59 -11.76
C GLU A 55 -5.00 6.47 -10.78
N VAL A 56 -3.77 6.82 -11.12
CA VAL A 56 -2.92 7.67 -10.29
C VAL A 56 -2.83 9.06 -10.91
N LYS A 57 -2.99 10.08 -10.08
CA LYS A 57 -2.90 11.49 -10.46
C LYS A 57 -1.90 12.21 -9.59
N ARG A 58 -1.41 13.37 -10.05
CA ARG A 58 -0.47 14.19 -9.30
C ARG A 58 -1.10 14.67 -7.99
N PRO A 59 -0.36 14.63 -6.88
CA PRO A 59 -0.84 15.14 -5.60
C PRO A 59 -0.99 16.66 -5.67
N ASN A 60 -2.01 17.19 -4.99
CA ASN A 60 -2.24 18.63 -4.82
C ASN A 60 -2.28 19.46 -6.14
N ASP A 61 -2.61 18.82 -7.24
CA ASP A 61 -2.71 19.47 -8.55
C ASP A 61 -4.17 19.40 -9.07
N PRO A 62 -4.94 20.47 -8.92
CA PRO A 62 -6.35 20.51 -9.39
C PRO A 62 -6.48 20.32 -10.90
N SER A 63 -5.43 20.62 -11.68
CA SER A 63 -5.44 20.43 -13.14
C SER A 63 -5.23 18.98 -13.55
N SER A 64 -4.69 18.15 -12.65
CA SER A 64 -4.48 16.72 -12.89
C SER A 64 -5.77 15.93 -12.62
N GLN A 65 -6.69 15.99 -13.57
CA GLN A 65 -7.99 15.32 -13.51
C GLN A 65 -8.05 14.13 -14.47
N LEU A 66 -9.07 13.28 -14.30
CA LEU A 66 -9.36 12.22 -15.26
C LEU A 66 -9.72 12.80 -16.61
N THR A 67 -9.20 12.20 -17.67
CA THR A 67 -9.73 12.42 -19.02
C THR A 67 -11.08 11.73 -19.16
N LYS A 68 -11.86 12.11 -20.16
CA LYS A 68 -13.12 11.45 -20.48
C LYS A 68 -12.93 9.93 -20.67
N LEU A 69 -11.91 9.55 -21.44
CA LEU A 69 -11.61 8.14 -21.71
C LEU A 69 -11.23 7.37 -20.45
N GLN A 70 -10.41 7.96 -19.56
CA GLN A 70 -10.06 7.36 -18.27
C GLN A 70 -11.30 7.15 -17.39
N THR A 71 -12.21 8.11 -17.38
CA THR A 71 -13.47 8.00 -16.64
C THR A 71 -14.33 6.85 -17.18
N GLU A 72 -14.44 6.72 -18.50
CA GLU A 72 -15.18 5.63 -19.15
C GLU A 72 -14.55 4.26 -18.83
N ARG A 73 -13.22 4.14 -18.90
CA ARG A 73 -12.51 2.89 -18.55
C ARG A 73 -12.70 2.47 -17.09
N LEU A 74 -12.58 3.41 -16.16
CA LEU A 74 -12.85 3.12 -14.74
C LEU A 74 -14.29 2.67 -14.52
N LEU A 75 -15.26 3.28 -15.22
CA LEU A 75 -16.65 2.88 -15.13
C LEU A 75 -16.87 1.47 -15.68
N ASP A 76 -16.27 1.10 -16.80
CA ASP A 76 -16.35 -0.26 -17.34
C ASP A 76 -15.89 -1.30 -16.32
N TRP A 77 -14.76 -1.08 -15.68
CA TRP A 77 -14.23 -1.96 -14.64
C TRP A 77 -15.15 -2.03 -13.42
N LYS A 78 -15.67 -0.88 -12.97
CA LYS A 78 -16.59 -0.81 -11.85
C LYS A 78 -17.87 -1.59 -12.10
N LEU A 79 -18.47 -1.42 -13.28
CA LEU A 79 -19.70 -2.13 -13.67
C LEU A 79 -19.47 -3.64 -13.77
N ALA A 80 -18.27 -4.08 -14.16
CA ALA A 80 -17.88 -5.48 -14.17
C ALA A 80 -17.56 -6.05 -12.77
N GLY A 81 -17.65 -5.26 -11.69
CA GLY A 81 -17.49 -5.69 -10.32
C GLY A 81 -16.12 -5.43 -9.69
N ALA A 82 -15.19 -4.77 -10.40
CA ALA A 82 -13.91 -4.39 -9.84
C ALA A 82 -14.04 -3.25 -8.81
N ILE A 83 -13.08 -3.18 -7.89
CA ILE A 83 -12.87 -2.01 -7.05
C ILE A 83 -12.14 -0.98 -7.90
N THR A 84 -12.65 0.23 -8.01
CA THR A 84 -12.04 1.28 -8.81
C THR A 84 -11.88 2.56 -8.02
N GLY A 85 -10.88 3.35 -8.36
CA GLY A 85 -10.70 4.65 -7.75
C GLY A 85 -9.57 5.46 -8.38
N VAL A 86 -9.43 6.69 -7.90
CA VAL A 86 -8.37 7.62 -8.25
C VAL A 86 -7.55 7.89 -7.00
N ALA A 87 -6.26 7.65 -7.08
CA ALA A 87 -5.34 7.87 -5.98
C ALA A 87 -4.33 8.97 -6.31
N ARG A 88 -4.14 9.90 -5.37
CA ARG A 88 -3.15 10.97 -5.44
C ARG A 88 -1.99 10.77 -4.45
N ASN A 89 -2.15 9.81 -3.56
CA ASN A 89 -1.20 9.44 -2.51
C ASN A 89 -1.44 8.00 -2.06
N VAL A 90 -0.61 7.50 -1.14
CA VAL A 90 -0.73 6.14 -0.59
C VAL A 90 -2.04 5.98 0.19
N GLU A 91 -2.42 6.97 0.97
CA GLU A 91 -3.62 6.94 1.82
C GLU A 91 -4.90 6.77 0.97
N ASP A 92 -4.97 7.45 -0.17
CA ASP A 92 -6.08 7.28 -1.11
C ASP A 92 -6.17 5.84 -1.62
N ALA A 93 -5.06 5.24 -2.02
CA ALA A 93 -5.02 3.87 -2.50
C ALA A 93 -5.44 2.87 -1.42
N LEU A 94 -4.98 3.05 -0.19
CA LEU A 94 -5.38 2.22 0.95
C LEU A 94 -6.88 2.35 1.24
N ALA A 95 -7.41 3.57 1.20
CA ALA A 95 -8.83 3.82 1.40
C ALA A 95 -9.71 3.18 0.31
N ILE A 96 -9.30 3.27 -0.96
CA ILE A 96 -10.00 2.63 -2.09
C ILE A 96 -10.11 1.11 -1.87
N LEU A 97 -9.04 0.49 -1.38
CA LEU A 97 -8.98 -0.96 -1.16
C LEU A 97 -9.51 -1.40 0.22
N GLY A 98 -9.95 -0.46 1.06
CA GLY A 98 -10.40 -0.76 2.42
C GLY A 98 -9.28 -1.26 3.34
N LEU A 99 -8.03 -0.94 3.02
CA LEU A 99 -6.87 -1.28 3.83
C LEU A 99 -6.63 -0.20 4.88
N VAL A 100 -6.38 -0.64 6.11
CA VAL A 100 -6.01 0.26 7.20
C VAL A 100 -4.50 0.44 7.17
N THR A 101 -4.02 1.66 7.38
CA THR A 101 -2.61 1.87 7.73
C THR A 101 -2.33 1.10 9.00
N ARG A 102 -1.59 0.02 8.89
CA ARG A 102 -1.14 -0.70 10.09
C ARG A 102 0.02 0.08 10.67
N GLU A 103 -0.14 0.55 11.89
CA GLU A 103 0.99 1.02 12.65
C GLU A 103 2.02 -0.11 12.79
N PRO A 104 3.32 0.17 12.69
CA PRO A 104 4.33 -0.86 12.85
C PRO A 104 4.17 -1.51 14.22
N VAL A 105 4.01 -2.83 14.23
CA VAL A 105 3.94 -3.59 15.48
C VAL A 105 5.34 -3.64 16.07
N ILE A 106 5.50 -3.02 17.24
CA ILE A 106 6.73 -3.10 18.00
C ILE A 106 6.65 -4.36 18.86
N ARG A 107 7.60 -5.25 18.65
CA ARG A 107 7.73 -6.50 19.41
C ARG A 107 8.96 -6.43 20.29
N TRP A 108 8.77 -6.82 21.54
CA TRP A 108 9.82 -6.90 22.53
C TRP A 108 10.06 -8.35 22.91
N THR A 109 11.28 -8.85 22.77
CA THR A 109 11.65 -10.21 23.16
C THR A 109 12.58 -10.17 24.34
N CYS A 110 12.33 -10.97 25.37
CA CYS A 110 13.21 -11.06 26.54
C CYS A 110 14.59 -11.56 26.12
N GLU A 111 15.63 -10.79 26.39
CA GLU A 111 17.01 -11.14 26.03
C GLU A 111 17.53 -12.37 26.80
N SER A 112 17.02 -12.60 28.01
CA SER A 112 17.47 -13.70 28.87
C SER A 112 16.89 -15.05 28.48
N CYS A 113 15.56 -15.20 28.50
CA CYS A 113 14.94 -16.50 28.25
C CYS A 113 14.51 -16.71 26.79
N ARG A 114 14.37 -15.63 26.02
CA ARG A 114 13.88 -15.62 24.62
C ARG A 114 12.54 -16.32 24.38
N GLN A 115 11.88 -16.76 25.42
CA GLN A 115 10.59 -17.47 25.35
C GLN A 115 9.39 -16.53 25.45
N TYR A 116 9.61 -15.33 25.97
CA TYR A 116 8.56 -14.34 26.14
C TYR A 116 8.69 -13.20 25.15
N THR A 117 7.60 -12.93 24.46
CA THR A 117 7.47 -11.83 23.49
C THR A 117 6.25 -10.98 23.84
N TRP A 118 6.41 -9.68 23.80
CA TRP A 118 5.35 -8.71 24.05
C TRP A 118 5.18 -7.78 22.86
N GLU A 119 3.95 -7.43 22.54
CA GLU A 119 3.63 -6.45 21.50
C GLU A 119 3.02 -5.20 22.14
N GLY A 120 3.63 -4.04 21.89
CA GLY A 120 3.19 -2.78 22.45
C GLY A 120 4.20 -1.67 22.24
N ALA A 121 3.79 -0.43 22.50
CA ALA A 121 4.64 0.76 22.33
C ALA A 121 5.89 0.70 23.25
N ASP A 122 5.72 0.17 24.44
CA ASP A 122 6.75 0.09 25.49
C ASP A 122 7.05 -1.34 25.89
N ALA A 123 8.30 -1.59 26.28
CA ALA A 123 8.70 -2.86 26.86
C ALA A 123 8.04 -3.07 28.22
N PRO A 124 7.69 -4.32 28.59
CA PRO A 124 7.23 -4.62 29.95
C PRO A 124 8.35 -4.37 30.97
N GLU A 125 8.01 -3.99 32.18
CA GLU A 125 9.00 -3.75 33.22
C GLU A 125 9.83 -4.99 33.60
N ARG A 126 9.20 -6.17 33.54
CA ARG A 126 9.84 -7.46 33.83
C ARG A 126 9.26 -8.55 32.92
N CYS A 127 10.10 -9.49 32.57
CA CYS A 127 9.66 -10.70 31.90
C CYS A 127 8.84 -11.58 32.87
N PRO A 128 7.58 -11.88 32.55
CA PRO A 128 6.76 -12.73 33.42
C PRO A 128 7.25 -14.19 33.48
N ALA A 129 8.05 -14.63 32.51
CA ALA A 129 8.59 -15.98 32.49
C ALA A 129 9.86 -16.15 33.36
N CYS A 130 10.77 -15.16 33.39
CA CYS A 130 12.06 -15.29 34.08
C CYS A 130 12.43 -14.09 34.99
N GLY A 131 11.59 -13.04 35.04
CA GLY A 131 11.81 -11.86 35.86
C GLY A 131 12.86 -10.87 35.37
N HIS A 132 13.47 -11.12 34.21
CA HIS A 132 14.49 -10.25 33.62
C HIS A 132 13.91 -8.92 33.15
N ARG A 133 14.75 -7.86 33.09
CA ARG A 133 14.30 -6.49 32.74
C ARG A 133 14.77 -6.00 31.37
N HIS A 134 15.58 -6.77 30.67
CA HIS A 134 16.11 -6.36 29.35
C HIS A 134 15.38 -7.07 28.22
N PHE A 135 14.99 -6.27 27.22
CA PHE A 135 14.22 -6.71 26.06
C PHE A 135 14.83 -6.18 24.78
N GLU A 136 14.93 -7.04 23.79
CA GLU A 136 15.31 -6.68 22.41
C GLU A 136 14.09 -6.15 21.66
N LYS A 137 14.23 -4.95 21.11
CA LYS A 137 13.18 -4.30 20.28
C LYS A 137 13.27 -4.77 18.84
N GLN A 138 12.18 -5.29 18.32
CA GLN A 138 12.03 -5.60 16.92
C GLN A 138 10.85 -4.80 16.35
N VAL A 139 11.09 -4.07 15.28
CA VAL A 139 10.02 -3.41 14.52
C VAL A 139 9.65 -4.33 13.37
N ALA A 140 8.51 -4.98 13.47
CA ALA A 140 8.00 -5.78 12.37
C ALA A 140 7.44 -4.83 11.31
N SER A 141 8.16 -4.69 10.20
CA SER A 141 7.58 -4.16 8.97
C SER A 141 6.57 -5.19 8.47
N LEU A 142 5.30 -4.83 8.49
CA LEU A 142 4.22 -5.64 7.93
C LEU A 142 4.20 -5.49 6.42
#